data_81222d0fd6c84751648afc370a8ee45b
#
_entry.id   81222d0fd6c84751648afc370a8ee45b
#
_cell.length_a   1.000
_cell.length_b   1.000
_cell.length_c   1.000
_cell.angle_alpha   90.00
_cell.angle_beta   90.00
_cell.angle_gamma   90.00
#
_symmetry.space_group_name_H-M   'P 1'
#
loop_
_entity.id
_entity.type
_entity.pdbx_description
1 polymer ?
#
loop_
_entity_poly.entity_id
_entity_poly.type
_entity_poly.pdbx_seq_one_letter_code
_entity_poly.pdbx_strand_id
1 'polypeptide(L)'
;QRQMCIRDRFNVPLFSWYYEYTGDLNFLRYRAYPYIRLCGDFYEDYMQKETYGKSYRYTITTGGHEDSWDLNPPSDLAFVKQTFGLLVRYSKLLGVDQKRRKKWNDILSHLPEYKVIMPTKTPNQGLPVYAKNEAGWDLPSHAIQLHAAYPCEILNLHSDSTALQIARNTLYYYEVSQKGFTN
;
A
#
# COMPACT_ATOMS: atom_id res chain seq x y z
N GLN A 1 7.12 20.00 5.12
CA GLN A 1 7.90 18.89 4.54
C GLN A 1 7.20 17.52 4.64
N ARG A 2 6.51 17.20 5.76
CA ARG A 2 5.85 15.89 5.96
C ARG A 2 4.66 15.61 5.04
N GLN A 3 3.91 16.61 4.61
CA GLN A 3 2.77 16.43 3.70
C GLN A 3 3.19 16.11 2.25
N MET A 4 4.34 16.57 1.81
CA MET A 4 4.85 16.28 0.46
C MET A 4 5.13 14.78 0.27
N CYS A 5 5.77 14.13 1.24
CA CYS A 5 6.14 12.72 1.10
C CYS A 5 4.96 11.74 0.97
N ILE A 6 3.79 12.06 1.56
CA ILE A 6 2.59 11.22 1.41
C ILE A 6 2.07 11.25 -0.03
N ARG A 7 2.14 12.38 -0.73
CA ARG A 7 1.80 12.49 -2.17
C ARG A 7 2.88 11.89 -3.06
N ASP A 8 4.14 12.06 -2.68
CA ASP A 8 5.30 11.61 -3.45
C ASP A 8 5.37 10.09 -3.61
N ARG A 9 4.73 9.32 -2.70
CA ARG A 9 4.64 7.86 -2.81
C ARG A 9 4.05 7.39 -4.14
N PHE A 10 3.16 8.16 -4.77
CA PHE A 10 2.59 7.84 -6.08
C PHE A 10 3.62 7.85 -7.22
N ASN A 11 4.78 8.47 -7.01
CA ASN A 11 5.88 8.41 -7.97
C ASN A 11 6.73 7.15 -7.83
N VAL A 12 6.70 6.46 -6.69
CA VAL A 12 7.48 5.23 -6.47
C VAL A 12 7.20 4.17 -7.54
N PRO A 13 5.94 3.82 -7.87
CA PRO A 13 5.63 2.92 -8.98
C PRO A 13 6.22 3.38 -10.31
N LEU A 14 6.10 4.66 -10.65
CA LEU A 14 6.55 5.21 -11.93
C LEU A 14 8.07 5.05 -12.11
N PHE A 15 8.85 5.31 -11.06
CA PHE A 15 10.30 5.09 -11.06
C PHE A 15 10.66 3.61 -11.18
N SER A 16 9.88 2.74 -10.53
CA SER A 16 10.04 1.29 -10.63
C SER A 16 9.74 0.81 -12.04
N TRP A 17 8.60 1.19 -12.62
CA TRP A 17 8.20 0.80 -13.97
C TRP A 17 9.19 1.23 -15.04
N TYR A 18 9.71 2.46 -14.96
CA TYR A 18 10.73 2.89 -15.91
C TYR A 18 11.91 1.91 -15.93
N TYR A 19 12.44 1.55 -14.76
CA TYR A 19 13.52 0.58 -14.66
C TYR A 19 13.10 -0.81 -15.14
N GLU A 20 11.94 -1.31 -14.74
CA GLU A 20 11.47 -2.65 -15.12
C GLU A 20 11.29 -2.79 -16.64
N TYR A 21 10.83 -1.74 -17.33
CA TYR A 21 10.64 -1.76 -18.78
C TYR A 21 11.91 -1.49 -19.58
N THR A 22 12.87 -0.74 -19.04
CA THR A 22 14.06 -0.32 -19.79
C THR A 22 15.32 -1.11 -19.43
N GLY A 23 15.38 -1.68 -18.20
CA GLY A 23 16.60 -2.28 -17.68
C GLY A 23 17.72 -1.28 -17.38
N ASP A 24 17.44 0.03 -17.37
CA ASP A 24 18.45 1.08 -17.19
C ASP A 24 18.97 1.12 -15.75
N LEU A 25 20.10 0.44 -15.51
CA LEU A 25 20.77 0.42 -14.21
C LEU A 25 21.31 1.78 -13.79
N ASN A 26 21.66 2.67 -14.72
CA ASN A 26 22.12 4.02 -14.38
C ASN A 26 20.95 4.85 -13.86
N PHE A 27 19.80 4.78 -14.53
CA PHE A 27 18.58 5.41 -14.03
C PHE A 27 18.21 4.86 -12.64
N LEU A 28 18.22 3.52 -12.48
CA LEU A 28 17.93 2.90 -11.20
C LEU A 28 18.87 3.43 -10.10
N ARG A 29 20.19 3.43 -10.33
CA ARG A 29 21.20 3.80 -9.36
C ARG A 29 21.15 5.28 -8.99
N TYR A 30 21.00 6.16 -9.97
CA TYR A 30 21.21 7.59 -9.78
C TYR A 30 19.91 8.41 -9.70
N ARG A 31 18.74 7.81 -10.03
CA ARG A 31 17.45 8.48 -9.99
C ARG A 31 16.41 7.73 -9.16
N ALA A 32 16.06 6.51 -9.54
CA ALA A 32 14.97 5.77 -8.90
C ALA A 32 15.30 5.38 -7.45
N TYR A 33 16.44 4.71 -7.23
CA TYR A 33 16.80 4.23 -5.90
C TYR A 33 16.94 5.33 -4.86
N PRO A 34 17.64 6.46 -5.11
CA PRO A 34 17.69 7.57 -4.17
C PRO A 34 16.32 8.13 -3.82
N TYR A 35 15.42 8.24 -4.80
CA TYR A 35 14.06 8.70 -4.57
C TYR A 35 13.25 7.74 -3.70
N ILE A 36 13.22 6.45 -4.07
CA ILE A 36 12.52 5.40 -3.31
C ILE A 36 13.08 5.32 -1.89
N ARG A 37 14.40 5.53 -1.75
CA ARG A 37 15.08 5.56 -0.46
C ARG A 37 14.60 6.70 0.44
N LEU A 38 14.41 7.91 -0.11
CA LEU A 38 13.84 9.05 0.63
C LEU A 38 12.42 8.75 1.10
N CYS A 39 11.60 8.11 0.26
CA CYS A 39 10.27 7.67 0.67
C CYS A 39 10.33 6.62 1.81
N GLY A 40 11.28 5.69 1.75
CA GLY A 40 11.51 4.72 2.81
C GLY A 40 11.98 5.36 4.11
N ASP A 41 12.90 6.32 4.05
CA ASP A 41 13.37 7.09 5.22
C ASP A 41 12.20 7.82 5.89
N PHE A 42 11.32 8.43 5.10
CA PHE A 42 10.09 9.04 5.60
C PHE A 42 9.20 8.04 6.34
N TYR A 43 8.94 6.87 5.75
CA TYR A 43 8.11 5.86 6.41
C TYR A 43 8.75 5.31 7.69
N GLU A 44 10.07 5.11 7.71
CA GLU A 44 10.78 4.70 8.92
C GLU A 44 10.62 5.67 10.09
N ASP A 45 10.52 6.97 9.79
CA ASP A 45 10.32 8.04 10.79
C ASP A 45 8.85 8.26 11.14
N TYR A 46 7.96 8.03 10.19
CA TYR A 46 6.55 8.37 10.32
C TYR A 46 5.73 7.26 10.99
N MET A 47 6.03 6.00 10.66
CA MET A 47 5.30 4.85 11.19
C MET A 47 5.51 4.69 12.69
N GLN A 48 4.47 4.26 13.38
CA GLN A 48 4.51 3.97 14.80
C GLN A 48 4.73 2.47 15.02
N LYS A 49 5.58 2.14 16.00
CA LYS A 49 5.75 0.76 16.46
C LYS A 49 4.93 0.59 17.73
N GLU A 50 3.97 -0.31 17.73
CA GLU A 50 3.10 -0.57 18.87
C GLU A 50 3.07 -2.04 19.26
N THR A 51 2.80 -2.32 20.54
CA THR A 51 2.61 -3.70 21.03
C THR A 51 1.35 -4.30 20.42
N TYR A 52 1.45 -5.51 19.90
CA TYR A 52 0.32 -6.24 19.32
C TYR A 52 0.35 -7.71 19.76
N GLY A 53 -0.56 -8.08 20.66
CA GLY A 53 -0.55 -9.39 21.30
C GLY A 53 0.75 -9.66 22.07
N LYS A 54 1.46 -10.73 21.70
CA LYS A 54 2.77 -11.09 22.29
C LYS A 54 3.96 -10.54 21.49
N SER A 55 3.71 -9.73 20.47
CA SER A 55 4.71 -9.16 19.57
C SER A 55 4.47 -7.66 19.38
N TYR A 56 4.79 -7.13 18.23
CA TYR A 56 4.55 -5.74 17.84
C TYR A 56 4.14 -5.67 16.38
N ARG A 57 3.62 -4.53 15.98
CA ARG A 57 3.35 -4.20 14.58
C ARG A 57 3.75 -2.76 14.28
N TYR A 58 3.93 -2.46 13.01
CA TYR A 58 4.10 -1.09 12.53
C TYR A 58 2.78 -0.58 12.01
N THR A 59 2.36 0.59 12.47
CA THR A 59 1.10 1.22 12.07
C THR A 59 1.36 2.57 11.41
N ILE A 60 0.43 2.97 10.56
CA ILE A 60 0.45 4.26 9.90
C ILE A 60 -0.91 4.93 10.03
N THR A 61 -0.93 6.18 10.47
CA THR A 61 -2.14 7.00 10.52
C THR A 61 -2.02 8.13 9.52
N THR A 62 -2.87 8.14 8.52
CA THR A 62 -2.81 9.13 7.44
C THR A 62 -4.19 9.58 7.03
N GLY A 63 -4.26 10.76 6.42
CA GLY A 63 -5.40 11.18 5.62
C GLY A 63 -5.40 10.45 4.28
N GLY A 64 -5.56 9.12 4.28
CA GLY A 64 -5.55 8.30 3.08
C GLY A 64 -6.65 8.66 2.09
N HIS A 65 -7.68 9.32 2.57
CA HIS A 65 -8.76 9.94 1.83
C HIS A 65 -8.90 11.39 2.28
N GLU A 66 -9.36 12.28 1.40
CA GLU A 66 -9.63 13.68 1.69
C GLU A 66 -10.43 13.81 3.00
N ASP A 67 -9.95 14.70 3.88
CA ASP A 67 -10.60 15.05 5.15
C ASP A 67 -10.73 13.94 6.22
N SER A 68 -10.01 12.84 6.12
CA SER A 68 -10.02 11.80 7.16
C SER A 68 -8.62 11.42 7.64
N TRP A 69 -8.52 11.12 8.95
CA TRP A 69 -7.35 10.49 9.56
C TRP A 69 -7.69 9.04 9.86
N ASP A 70 -7.12 8.15 9.07
CA ASP A 70 -7.41 6.73 9.12
C ASP A 70 -6.21 5.94 9.66
N LEU A 71 -6.46 4.97 10.52
CA LEU A 71 -5.45 4.01 10.96
C LEU A 71 -5.36 2.88 9.94
N ASN A 72 -4.14 2.62 9.47
CA ASN A 72 -3.78 1.53 8.57
C ASN A 72 -4.68 1.43 7.33
N PRO A 73 -4.88 2.52 6.57
CA PRO A 73 -5.66 2.42 5.35
C PRO A 73 -4.92 1.53 4.33
N PRO A 74 -5.62 0.62 3.62
CA PRO A 74 -5.02 -0.29 2.66
C PRO A 74 -4.18 0.40 1.58
N SER A 75 -4.59 1.61 1.16
CA SER A 75 -3.81 2.41 0.22
C SER A 75 -2.40 2.69 0.72
N ASP A 76 -2.28 3.15 1.97
CA ASP A 76 -0.98 3.49 2.55
C ASP A 76 -0.15 2.25 2.84
N LEU A 77 -0.77 1.20 3.37
CA LEU A 77 -0.10 -0.09 3.57
C LEU A 77 0.44 -0.66 2.25
N ALA A 78 -0.28 -0.47 1.14
CA ALA A 78 0.19 -0.89 -0.18
C ALA A 78 1.45 -0.14 -0.60
N PHE A 79 1.47 1.19 -0.49
CA PHE A 79 2.66 1.98 -0.82
C PHE A 79 3.85 1.70 0.12
N VAL A 80 3.59 1.46 1.41
CA VAL A 80 4.63 1.03 2.37
C VAL A 80 5.22 -0.31 1.95
N LYS A 81 4.37 -1.31 1.69
CA LYS A 81 4.79 -2.65 1.22
C LYS A 81 5.60 -2.54 -0.07
N GLN A 82 5.14 -1.77 -1.06
CA GLN A 82 5.86 -1.56 -2.31
C GLN A 82 7.21 -0.89 -2.08
N THR A 83 7.25 0.22 -1.34
CA THR A 83 8.48 0.99 -1.11
C THR A 83 9.55 0.12 -0.47
N PHE A 84 9.25 -0.55 0.64
CA PHE A 84 10.23 -1.41 1.31
C PHE A 84 10.58 -2.67 0.51
N GLY A 85 9.63 -3.26 -0.22
CA GLY A 85 9.88 -4.36 -1.14
C GLY A 85 10.89 -3.98 -2.22
N LEU A 86 10.70 -2.82 -2.86
CA LEU A 86 11.61 -2.27 -3.85
C LEU A 86 12.98 -1.94 -3.24
N LEU A 87 13.04 -1.35 -2.05
CA LEU A 87 14.30 -1.07 -1.36
C LEU A 87 15.09 -2.35 -1.07
N VAL A 88 14.44 -3.40 -0.59
CA VAL A 88 15.09 -4.70 -0.37
C VAL A 88 15.63 -5.26 -1.69
N ARG A 89 14.81 -5.26 -2.76
CA ARG A 89 15.18 -5.79 -4.08
C ARG A 89 16.31 -4.99 -4.73
N TYR A 90 16.14 -3.69 -4.84
CA TYR A 90 17.09 -2.83 -5.54
C TYR A 90 18.39 -2.63 -4.77
N SER A 91 18.35 -2.60 -3.43
CA SER A 91 19.60 -2.56 -2.65
C SER A 91 20.46 -3.81 -2.83
N LYS A 92 19.83 -4.98 -3.03
CA LYS A 92 20.56 -6.23 -3.37
C LYS A 92 21.17 -6.11 -4.76
N LEU A 93 20.40 -5.68 -5.74
CA LEU A 93 20.84 -5.52 -7.13
C LEU A 93 21.98 -4.53 -7.27
N LEU A 94 21.90 -3.40 -6.57
CA LEU A 94 22.91 -2.33 -6.63
C LEU A 94 24.11 -2.56 -5.68
N GLY A 95 24.04 -3.54 -4.79
CA GLY A 95 25.09 -3.81 -3.80
C GLY A 95 25.20 -2.76 -2.67
N VAL A 96 24.12 -2.04 -2.37
CA VAL A 96 24.10 -0.93 -1.40
C VAL A 96 23.20 -1.23 -0.20
N ASP A 97 23.28 -0.42 0.86
CA ASP A 97 22.40 -0.41 2.05
C ASP A 97 22.20 -1.80 2.71
N GLN A 98 23.17 -2.68 2.66
CA GLN A 98 23.06 -4.05 3.17
C GLN A 98 22.59 -4.11 4.63
N LYS A 99 23.09 -3.20 5.48
CA LYS A 99 22.76 -3.17 6.91
C LYS A 99 21.29 -2.79 7.16
N ARG A 100 20.70 -2.00 6.28
CA ARG A 100 19.31 -1.51 6.41
C ARG A 100 18.27 -2.55 6.04
N ARG A 101 18.60 -3.54 5.22
CA ARG A 101 17.67 -4.59 4.75
C ARG A 101 17.01 -5.34 5.91
N LYS A 102 17.73 -5.51 7.04
CA LYS A 102 17.17 -6.16 8.23
C LYS A 102 15.97 -5.37 8.76
N LYS A 103 16.10 -4.04 8.88
CA LYS A 103 15.01 -3.15 9.33
C LYS A 103 13.85 -3.14 8.33
N TRP A 104 14.13 -3.08 7.03
CA TRP A 104 13.08 -3.08 6.01
C TRP A 104 12.29 -4.39 5.98
N ASN A 105 12.97 -5.53 6.12
CA ASN A 105 12.29 -6.82 6.24
C ASN A 105 11.50 -6.93 7.55
N ASP A 106 12.01 -6.38 8.65
CA ASP A 106 11.30 -6.31 9.92
C ASP A 106 9.99 -5.52 9.78
N ILE A 107 10.03 -4.35 9.14
CA ILE A 107 8.82 -3.57 8.84
C ILE A 107 7.84 -4.40 8.00
N LEU A 108 8.29 -4.97 6.88
CA LEU A 108 7.44 -5.74 5.97
C LEU A 108 6.75 -6.91 6.66
N SER A 109 7.45 -7.60 7.58
CA SER A 109 6.92 -8.77 8.30
C SER A 109 5.97 -8.43 9.46
N HIS A 110 5.91 -7.16 9.86
CA HIS A 110 5.09 -6.70 10.98
C HIS A 110 4.07 -5.63 10.55
N LEU A 111 3.82 -5.47 9.25
CA LEU A 111 2.71 -4.65 8.77
C LEU A 111 1.38 -5.34 9.02
N PRO A 112 0.32 -4.60 9.35
CA PRO A 112 -1.04 -5.15 9.44
C PRO A 112 -1.50 -5.73 8.10
N GLU A 113 -2.36 -6.74 8.17
CA GLU A 113 -3.10 -7.18 7.01
C GLU A 113 -4.22 -6.19 6.65
N TYR A 114 -4.64 -6.19 5.39
CA TYR A 114 -5.74 -5.36 4.95
C TYR A 114 -7.03 -5.80 5.65
N LYS A 115 -7.71 -4.86 6.27
CA LYS A 115 -8.99 -5.14 6.92
C LYS A 115 -10.02 -5.58 5.90
N VAL A 116 -10.66 -6.72 6.16
CA VAL A 116 -11.77 -7.25 5.37
C VAL A 116 -13.05 -7.09 6.17
N ILE A 117 -14.10 -6.66 5.50
CA ILE A 117 -15.46 -6.54 6.06
C ILE A 117 -16.47 -7.25 5.17
N MET A 118 -17.65 -7.53 5.73
CA MET A 118 -18.80 -8.04 4.99
C MET A 118 -19.89 -6.97 5.00
N PRO A 119 -20.11 -6.22 3.91
CA PRO A 119 -21.15 -5.22 3.84
C PRO A 119 -22.52 -5.82 4.13
N THR A 120 -23.35 -5.10 4.89
CA THR A 120 -24.71 -5.52 5.23
C THR A 120 -25.74 -5.07 4.20
N LYS A 121 -25.33 -4.20 3.27
CA LYS A 121 -26.18 -3.64 2.21
C LYS A 121 -25.80 -4.18 0.85
N THR A 122 -26.76 -4.21 -0.06
CA THR A 122 -26.53 -4.47 -1.49
C THR A 122 -25.53 -3.42 -2.05
N PRO A 123 -24.72 -3.77 -3.07
CA PRO A 123 -24.80 -4.99 -3.87
C PRO A 123 -24.05 -6.21 -3.30
N ASN A 124 -23.14 -6.02 -2.35
CA ASN A 124 -22.25 -7.09 -1.86
C ASN A 124 -22.66 -7.61 -0.49
N GLN A 125 -23.94 -7.68 -0.18
CA GLN A 125 -24.40 -8.20 1.09
C GLN A 125 -23.80 -9.60 1.36
N GLY A 126 -23.00 -9.70 2.44
CA GLY A 126 -22.38 -10.97 2.85
C GLY A 126 -21.17 -11.40 2.02
N LEU A 127 -20.70 -10.61 1.06
CA LEU A 127 -19.44 -10.88 0.34
C LEU A 127 -18.29 -10.06 0.95
N PRO A 128 -17.12 -10.69 1.15
CA PRO A 128 -15.97 -9.99 1.73
C PRO A 128 -15.42 -8.93 0.77
N VAL A 129 -15.16 -7.73 1.31
CA VAL A 129 -14.51 -6.60 0.62
C VAL A 129 -13.42 -5.99 1.48
N TYR A 130 -12.45 -5.33 0.89
CA TYR A 130 -11.47 -4.54 1.64
C TYR A 130 -12.12 -3.30 2.21
N ALA A 131 -11.92 -3.06 3.51
CA ALA A 131 -12.36 -1.85 4.17
C ALA A 131 -11.48 -0.65 3.81
N LYS A 132 -11.96 0.55 4.07
CA LYS A 132 -11.20 1.80 3.90
C LYS A 132 -10.05 1.94 4.90
N ASN A 133 -10.24 1.42 6.12
CA ASN A 133 -9.31 1.54 7.24
C ASN A 133 -9.45 0.38 8.22
N GLU A 134 -8.64 0.36 9.28
CA GLU A 134 -8.69 -0.70 10.30
C GLU A 134 -9.99 -0.71 11.11
N ALA A 135 -10.68 0.43 11.24
CA ALA A 135 -11.99 0.50 11.91
C ALA A 135 -13.11 -0.23 11.13
N GLY A 136 -12.87 -0.58 9.86
CA GLY A 136 -13.81 -1.34 9.06
C GLY A 136 -14.83 -0.45 8.33
N TRP A 137 -14.49 0.79 8.04
CA TRP A 137 -15.35 1.64 7.20
C TRP A 137 -15.33 1.16 5.75
N ASP A 138 -16.48 1.28 5.07
CA ASP A 138 -16.68 0.62 3.79
C ASP A 138 -16.42 1.49 2.56
N LEU A 139 -17.07 2.62 2.36
CA LEU A 139 -16.99 3.35 1.09
C LEU A 139 -16.26 4.68 1.19
N PRO A 140 -15.07 4.79 0.59
CA PRO A 140 -14.53 6.07 0.17
C PRO A 140 -15.14 6.50 -1.18
N SER A 141 -14.96 7.78 -1.52
CA SER A 141 -15.35 8.33 -2.83
C SER A 141 -14.56 7.74 -4.01
N HIS A 142 -13.43 7.10 -3.74
CA HIS A 142 -12.55 6.50 -4.74
C HIS A 142 -12.14 5.09 -4.33
N ALA A 143 -11.79 4.22 -5.29
CA ALA A 143 -11.40 2.82 -5.06
C ALA A 143 -9.97 2.68 -4.46
N ILE A 144 -9.64 3.50 -3.46
CA ILE A 144 -8.30 3.54 -2.83
C ILE A 144 -7.90 2.23 -2.17
N GLN A 145 -8.87 1.41 -1.75
CA GLN A 145 -8.59 0.07 -1.19
C GLN A 145 -7.90 -0.85 -2.19
N LEU A 146 -7.99 -0.54 -3.48
CA LEU A 146 -7.40 -1.32 -4.57
C LEU A 146 -6.01 -0.81 -4.99
N HIS A 147 -5.41 0.15 -4.28
CA HIS A 147 -4.04 0.59 -4.57
C HIS A 147 -3.01 -0.54 -4.46
N ALA A 148 -3.32 -1.60 -3.72
CA ALA A 148 -2.49 -2.80 -3.70
C ALA A 148 -2.42 -3.50 -5.08
N ALA A 149 -3.48 -3.39 -5.90
CA ALA A 149 -3.48 -3.90 -7.27
C ALA A 149 -2.87 -2.87 -8.23
N TYR A 150 -3.33 -1.63 -8.18
CA TYR A 150 -2.82 -0.53 -9.00
C TYR A 150 -2.76 0.77 -8.17
N PRO A 151 -1.62 1.47 -8.12
CA PRO A 151 -0.40 1.25 -8.91
C PRO A 151 0.68 0.38 -8.22
N CYS A 152 0.42 -0.19 -7.03
CA CYS A 152 1.50 -0.80 -6.23
C CYS A 152 1.88 -2.23 -6.66
N GLU A 153 1.06 -2.94 -7.43
CA GLU A 153 1.30 -4.30 -7.93
C GLU A 153 1.61 -5.35 -6.83
N ILE A 154 1.25 -5.05 -5.58
CA ILE A 154 1.37 -5.97 -4.44
C ILE A 154 0.37 -7.11 -4.59
N LEU A 155 -0.83 -6.78 -5.07
CA LEU A 155 -1.87 -7.72 -5.44
C LEU A 155 -1.87 -7.86 -6.96
N ASN A 156 -1.53 -9.04 -7.47
CA ASN A 156 -1.40 -9.33 -8.90
C ASN A 156 -1.90 -10.74 -9.22
N LEU A 157 -1.82 -11.17 -10.47
CA LEU A 157 -2.35 -12.47 -10.93
C LEU A 157 -1.69 -13.70 -10.26
N HIS A 158 -0.56 -13.53 -9.59
CA HIS A 158 0.11 -14.59 -8.82
C HIS A 158 -0.25 -14.59 -7.34
N SER A 159 -1.09 -13.64 -6.91
CA SER A 159 -1.56 -13.53 -5.54
C SER A 159 -2.54 -14.66 -5.20
N ASP A 160 -2.73 -14.87 -3.90
CA ASP A 160 -3.71 -15.85 -3.41
C ASP A 160 -5.12 -15.61 -4.00
N SER A 161 -5.81 -16.68 -4.35
CA SER A 161 -7.13 -16.62 -5.00
C SER A 161 -8.18 -15.94 -4.13
N THR A 162 -8.10 -16.09 -2.80
CA THR A 162 -9.01 -15.43 -1.85
C THR A 162 -8.79 -13.91 -1.88
N ALA A 163 -7.54 -13.47 -1.86
CA ALA A 163 -7.20 -12.04 -1.96
C ALA A 163 -7.70 -11.42 -3.27
N LEU A 164 -7.54 -12.14 -4.39
CA LEU A 164 -8.05 -11.71 -5.70
C LEU A 164 -9.58 -11.66 -5.72
N GLN A 165 -10.26 -12.63 -5.10
CA GLN A 165 -11.72 -12.61 -5.01
C GLN A 165 -12.22 -11.42 -4.17
N ILE A 166 -11.56 -11.13 -3.03
CA ILE A 166 -11.90 -9.97 -2.20
C ILE A 166 -11.70 -8.68 -3.01
N ALA A 167 -10.62 -8.57 -3.79
CA ALA A 167 -10.40 -7.40 -4.64
C ALA A 167 -11.47 -7.22 -5.71
N ARG A 168 -11.90 -8.31 -6.36
CA ARG A 168 -13.03 -8.29 -7.33
C ARG A 168 -14.32 -7.85 -6.68
N ASN A 169 -14.63 -8.40 -5.50
CA ASN A 169 -15.82 -7.99 -4.74
C ASN A 169 -15.75 -6.50 -4.38
N THR A 170 -14.55 -6.00 -3.97
CA THR A 170 -14.34 -4.60 -3.63
C THR A 170 -14.57 -3.70 -4.84
N LEU A 171 -14.05 -4.06 -6.01
CA LEU A 171 -14.27 -3.32 -7.26
C LEU A 171 -15.76 -3.28 -7.64
N TYR A 172 -16.42 -4.43 -7.60
CA TYR A 172 -17.85 -4.53 -7.90
C TYR A 172 -18.70 -3.70 -6.92
N TYR A 173 -18.36 -3.76 -5.63
CA TYR A 173 -19.04 -2.97 -4.60
C TYR A 173 -18.90 -1.47 -4.85
N TYR A 174 -17.69 -1.04 -5.23
CA TYR A 174 -17.43 0.34 -5.60
C TYR A 174 -18.22 0.77 -6.86
N GLU A 175 -18.14 0.00 -7.95
CA GLU A 175 -18.82 0.32 -9.21
C GLU A 175 -20.33 0.48 -9.06
N VAL A 176 -20.98 -0.45 -8.35
CA VAL A 176 -22.44 -0.41 -8.18
C VAL A 176 -22.85 0.70 -7.22
N SER A 177 -22.05 0.96 -6.18
CA SER A 177 -22.32 2.04 -5.24
C SER A 177 -22.20 3.42 -5.90
N GLN A 178 -21.24 3.59 -6.82
CA GLN A 178 -21.09 4.85 -7.57
C GLN A 178 -22.21 5.09 -8.58
N LYS A 179 -22.76 4.04 -9.19
CA LYS A 179 -23.91 4.15 -10.10
C LYS A 179 -25.18 4.70 -9.42
N GLY A 180 -25.29 4.54 -8.11
CA GLY A 180 -26.36 5.14 -7.30
C GLY A 180 -26.28 6.66 -7.16
N PHE A 181 -25.14 7.27 -7.49
CA PHE A 181 -24.95 8.73 -7.44
C PHE A 181 -25.11 9.43 -8.80
N THR A 182 -25.35 8.66 -9.88
CA THR A 182 -25.47 9.20 -11.26
C THR A 182 -26.90 9.19 -11.79
N ASN A 183 -27.91 8.98 -10.96
CA ASN A 183 -29.33 9.11 -11.31
C ASN A 183 -29.95 10.35 -10.65
#